data_2bda08537393ccc8843ba1e6d0533a36
#
_entry.id   2bda08537393ccc8843ba1e6d0533a36
#
_cell.length_a   1.000
_cell.length_b   1.000
_cell.length_c   1.000
_cell.angle_alpha   90.00
_cell.angle_beta   90.00
_cell.angle_gamma   90.00
#
_symmetry.space_group_name_H-M   'P 1'
#
loop_
_entity.id
_entity.type
_entity.pdbx_description
1 polymer ?
#
loop_
_entity_poly.entity_id
_entity_poly.type
_entity_poly.pdbx_seq_one_letter_code
_entity_poly.pdbx_strand_id
1 'polypeptide(L)'
;MVPNRKRSTSSLYIVSPCLFNFYAECIMRNTELEETQAGIKIAGRNINNLRYAHDTTLMAESEEELKSLLMKVKEESEKVDLKLNIKKTKIMASGPITSWQIDGETVSDFIFLGSKITADGDCSHENKRHLLLGRKVMMNQDSVLKSRDITLLIEVHRD
;
A
#
# COMPACT_ATOMS: atom_id res chain seq x y z
N MET A 1 -28.23 43.23 1.93
CA MET A 1 -27.68 42.32 2.94
C MET A 1 -27.75 40.91 2.39
N VAL A 2 -26.64 40.40 1.85
CA VAL A 2 -26.57 39.10 1.16
C VAL A 2 -26.26 38.04 2.23
N PRO A 3 -27.02 36.97 2.36
CA PRO A 3 -26.72 35.95 3.37
C PRO A 3 -25.46 35.18 2.99
N ASN A 4 -24.50 35.20 3.90
CA ASN A 4 -23.22 34.51 3.81
C ASN A 4 -23.45 33.00 3.87
N ARG A 5 -23.49 32.33 2.71
CA ARG A 5 -23.65 30.90 2.57
C ARG A 5 -22.33 30.24 2.96
N LYS A 6 -22.18 29.86 4.21
CA LYS A 6 -21.09 28.97 4.66
C LYS A 6 -21.19 27.70 3.84
N ARG A 7 -20.34 27.53 2.81
CA ARG A 7 -20.17 26.27 2.12
C ARG A 7 -19.68 25.24 3.14
N SER A 8 -20.46 24.22 3.38
CA SER A 8 -20.03 23.09 4.18
C SER A 8 -18.99 22.28 3.37
N THR A 9 -17.74 22.64 3.54
CA THR A 9 -16.60 21.88 2.96
C THR A 9 -16.46 20.50 3.58
N SER A 10 -17.12 20.23 4.68
CA SER A 10 -17.00 18.99 5.45
C SER A 10 -17.46 17.73 4.71
N SER A 11 -18.52 17.81 3.88
CA SER A 11 -19.02 16.64 3.15
C SER A 11 -18.15 16.21 1.98
N LEU A 12 -17.45 17.15 1.33
CA LEU A 12 -16.53 16.86 0.22
C LEU A 12 -15.30 16.05 0.66
N TYR A 13 -14.81 16.27 1.89
CA TYR A 13 -13.67 15.53 2.43
C TYR A 13 -13.97 14.05 2.70
N ILE A 14 -15.23 13.71 3.01
CA ILE A 14 -15.65 12.32 3.26
C ILE A 14 -15.94 11.60 1.95
N VAL A 15 -16.54 12.28 0.98
CA VAL A 15 -16.95 11.68 -0.30
C VAL A 15 -15.75 11.41 -1.22
N SER A 16 -14.74 12.27 -1.22
CA SER A 16 -13.60 12.15 -2.12
C SER A 16 -12.80 10.84 -1.97
N PRO A 17 -12.43 10.38 -0.76
CA PRO A 17 -11.78 9.08 -0.59
C PRO A 17 -12.65 7.90 -1.01
N CYS A 18 -13.98 7.96 -0.75
CA CYS A 18 -14.90 6.91 -1.14
C CYS A 18 -15.02 6.79 -2.66
N LEU A 19 -15.13 7.93 -3.36
CA LEU A 19 -15.16 7.96 -4.82
C LEU A 19 -13.85 7.44 -5.42
N PHE A 20 -12.73 7.86 -4.88
CA PHE A 20 -11.43 7.36 -5.33
C PHE A 20 -11.33 5.83 -5.18
N ASN A 21 -11.68 5.29 -4.03
CA ASN A 21 -11.67 3.85 -3.80
C ASN A 21 -12.63 3.11 -4.74
N PHE A 22 -13.78 3.69 -5.04
CA PHE A 22 -14.73 3.12 -6.00
C PHE A 22 -14.15 3.08 -7.42
N TYR A 23 -13.53 4.17 -7.89
CA TYR A 23 -12.86 4.18 -9.19
C TYR A 23 -11.69 3.22 -9.25
N ALA A 24 -10.86 3.18 -8.21
CA ALA A 24 -9.75 2.23 -8.12
C ALA A 24 -10.23 0.78 -8.20
N GLU A 25 -11.33 0.44 -7.52
CA GLU A 25 -11.94 -0.88 -7.58
C GLU A 25 -12.49 -1.20 -8.98
N CYS A 26 -13.18 -0.25 -9.63
CA CYS A 26 -13.66 -0.42 -11.00
C CYS A 26 -12.51 -0.66 -11.99
N ILE A 27 -11.43 0.10 -11.90
CA ILE A 27 -10.24 -0.08 -12.73
C ILE A 27 -9.70 -1.50 -12.55
N MET A 28 -9.48 -1.91 -11.31
CA MET A 28 -8.87 -3.22 -11.03
C MET A 28 -9.75 -4.39 -11.44
N ARG A 29 -11.06 -4.28 -11.35
CA ARG A 29 -12.00 -5.29 -11.87
C ARG A 29 -11.96 -5.37 -13.39
N ASN A 30 -11.97 -4.23 -14.07
CA ASN A 30 -11.96 -4.19 -15.54
C ASN A 30 -10.64 -4.69 -16.14
N THR A 31 -9.55 -4.66 -15.37
CA THR A 31 -8.26 -5.24 -15.81
C THR A 31 -8.25 -6.77 -15.82
N GLU A 32 -9.28 -7.41 -15.25
CA GLU A 32 -9.36 -8.88 -15.13
C GLU A 32 -8.10 -9.51 -14.53
N LEU A 33 -7.43 -8.78 -13.64
CA LEU A 33 -6.19 -9.25 -13.02
C LEU A 33 -6.41 -10.53 -12.19
N GLU A 34 -7.61 -10.72 -11.64
CA GLU A 34 -7.95 -11.91 -10.85
C GLU A 34 -8.02 -13.17 -11.70
N GLU A 35 -8.32 -13.04 -13.00
CA GLU A 35 -8.42 -14.15 -13.95
C GLU A 35 -7.07 -14.49 -14.60
N THR A 36 -6.06 -13.61 -14.46
CA THR A 36 -4.74 -13.85 -15.03
C THR A 36 -3.98 -14.87 -14.20
N GLN A 37 -3.23 -15.75 -14.87
CA GLN A 37 -2.28 -16.65 -14.19
C GLN A 37 -0.99 -15.92 -13.76
N ALA A 38 -0.80 -14.67 -14.20
CA ALA A 38 0.31 -13.82 -13.78
C ALA A 38 0.25 -13.53 -12.28
N GLY A 39 1.40 -13.45 -11.64
CA GLY A 39 1.53 -13.18 -10.21
C GLY A 39 2.51 -14.11 -9.52
N ILE A 40 2.65 -13.96 -8.22
CA ILE A 40 3.49 -14.81 -7.39
C ILE A 40 2.64 -15.76 -6.55
N LYS A 41 3.12 -16.99 -6.35
CA LYS A 41 2.42 -17.97 -5.53
C LYS A 41 2.79 -17.86 -4.06
N ILE A 42 1.84 -17.48 -3.22
CA ILE A 42 2.01 -17.42 -1.77
C ILE A 42 0.99 -18.35 -1.11
N ALA A 43 1.46 -19.33 -0.36
CA ALA A 43 0.61 -20.31 0.33
C ALA A 43 -0.45 -20.98 -0.59
N GLY A 44 -0.05 -21.29 -1.83
CA GLY A 44 -0.92 -21.93 -2.83
C GLY A 44 -1.92 -20.99 -3.52
N ARG A 45 -1.91 -19.72 -3.21
CA ARG A 45 -2.73 -18.69 -3.87
C ARG A 45 -1.87 -17.86 -4.80
N ASN A 46 -2.40 -17.54 -5.99
CA ASN A 46 -1.76 -16.63 -6.90
C ASN A 46 -2.09 -15.19 -6.50
N ILE A 47 -1.07 -14.38 -6.25
CA ILE A 47 -1.21 -12.97 -5.86
C ILE A 47 -0.47 -12.12 -6.89
N ASN A 48 -1.19 -11.27 -7.60
CA ASN A 48 -0.65 -10.39 -8.62
C ASN A 48 -0.76 -8.90 -8.25
N ASN A 49 -1.57 -8.57 -7.24
CA ASN A 49 -1.67 -7.21 -6.75
C ASN A 49 -1.95 -7.16 -5.25
N LEU A 50 -1.50 -6.08 -4.61
CA LEU A 50 -1.88 -5.69 -3.25
C LEU A 50 -2.31 -4.22 -3.29
N ARG A 51 -3.40 -3.90 -2.60
CA ARG A 51 -3.98 -2.55 -2.61
C ARG A 51 -4.22 -2.05 -1.19
N TYR A 52 -3.85 -0.80 -0.97
CA TYR A 52 -4.16 -0.08 0.26
C TYR A 52 -4.42 1.39 -0.06
N ALA A 53 -5.65 1.84 0.10
CA ALA A 53 -6.10 3.18 -0.29
C ALA A 53 -5.69 3.51 -1.75
N HIS A 54 -4.76 4.44 -1.94
CA HIS A 54 -4.26 4.85 -3.27
C HIS A 54 -2.94 4.17 -3.67
N ASP A 55 -2.39 3.35 -2.80
CA ASP A 55 -1.17 2.61 -3.09
C ASP A 55 -1.52 1.23 -3.69
N THR A 56 -0.95 0.92 -4.83
CA THR A 56 -1.12 -0.36 -5.50
C THR A 56 0.25 -0.96 -5.79
N THR A 57 0.46 -2.21 -5.39
CA THR A 57 1.63 -3.00 -5.75
C THR A 57 1.20 -4.08 -6.72
N LEU A 58 1.87 -4.17 -7.88
CA LEU A 58 1.73 -5.27 -8.82
C LEU A 58 2.88 -6.24 -8.63
N MET A 59 2.60 -7.54 -8.77
CA MET A 59 3.57 -8.61 -8.56
C MET A 59 3.47 -9.62 -9.71
N ALA A 60 4.62 -10.08 -10.19
CA ALA A 60 4.73 -11.11 -11.21
C ALA A 60 6.03 -11.89 -11.06
N GLU A 61 6.10 -13.07 -11.65
CA GLU A 61 7.31 -13.91 -11.68
C GLU A 61 8.29 -13.47 -12.77
N SER A 62 7.82 -12.76 -13.81
CA SER A 62 8.65 -12.26 -14.91
C SER A 62 8.43 -10.75 -15.17
N GLU A 63 9.42 -10.14 -15.84
CA GLU A 63 9.36 -8.75 -16.28
C GLU A 63 8.22 -8.52 -17.29
N GLU A 64 8.05 -9.44 -18.23
CA GLU A 64 7.05 -9.39 -19.27
C GLU A 64 5.64 -9.43 -18.68
N GLU A 65 5.42 -10.32 -17.72
CA GLU A 65 4.15 -10.40 -17.00
C GLU A 65 3.86 -9.11 -16.24
N LEU A 66 4.83 -8.59 -15.49
CA LEU A 66 4.67 -7.35 -14.74
C LEU A 66 4.36 -6.16 -15.66
N LYS A 67 5.04 -6.10 -16.80
CA LYS A 67 4.79 -5.10 -17.85
C LYS A 67 3.37 -5.21 -18.40
N SER A 68 2.92 -6.41 -18.70
CA SER A 68 1.55 -6.67 -19.16
C SER A 68 0.50 -6.21 -18.15
N LEU A 69 0.69 -6.56 -16.86
CA LEU A 69 -0.20 -6.12 -15.78
C LEU A 69 -0.24 -4.60 -15.66
N LEU A 70 0.91 -3.95 -15.70
CA LEU A 70 1.00 -2.49 -15.59
C LEU A 70 0.35 -1.78 -16.77
N MET A 71 0.51 -2.29 -17.99
CA MET A 71 -0.13 -1.72 -19.18
C MET A 71 -1.65 -1.81 -19.11
N LYS A 72 -2.21 -2.95 -18.67
CA LYS A 72 -3.64 -3.11 -18.44
C LYS A 72 -4.16 -2.08 -17.43
N VAL A 73 -3.49 -1.93 -16.28
CA VAL A 73 -3.88 -0.95 -15.27
C VAL A 73 -3.81 0.48 -15.80
N LYS A 74 -2.78 0.79 -16.60
CA LYS A 74 -2.62 2.10 -17.23
C LYS A 74 -3.77 2.40 -18.20
N GLU A 75 -4.09 1.48 -19.09
CA GLU A 75 -5.17 1.63 -20.08
C GLU A 75 -6.53 1.84 -19.41
N GLU A 76 -6.85 1.03 -18.39
CA GLU A 76 -8.12 1.19 -17.66
C GLU A 76 -8.17 2.50 -16.85
N SER A 77 -7.04 2.92 -16.29
CA SER A 77 -6.94 4.20 -15.57
C SER A 77 -7.16 5.39 -16.49
N GLU A 78 -6.59 5.36 -17.70
CA GLU A 78 -6.73 6.43 -18.69
C GLU A 78 -8.19 6.59 -19.19
N LYS A 79 -8.98 5.51 -19.23
CA LYS A 79 -10.41 5.57 -19.59
C LYS A 79 -11.26 6.40 -18.62
N VAL A 80 -10.80 6.56 -17.40
CA VAL A 80 -11.47 7.35 -16.34
C VAL A 80 -10.69 8.61 -15.97
N ASP A 81 -9.82 9.08 -16.88
CA ASP A 81 -8.97 10.28 -16.71
C ASP A 81 -8.03 10.23 -15.48
N LEU A 82 -7.75 9.03 -14.95
CA LEU A 82 -6.76 8.82 -13.91
C LEU A 82 -5.42 8.46 -14.56
N LYS A 83 -4.36 9.17 -14.15
CA LYS A 83 -3.01 8.91 -14.65
C LYS A 83 -2.12 8.34 -13.57
N LEU A 84 -1.36 7.30 -13.92
CA LEU A 84 -0.35 6.74 -13.03
C LEU A 84 0.71 7.79 -12.71
N ASN A 85 1.08 7.89 -11.46
CA ASN A 85 2.14 8.81 -11.04
C ASN A 85 3.51 8.15 -11.22
N ILE A 86 4.05 8.23 -12.43
CA ILE A 86 5.33 7.63 -12.82
C ILE A 86 6.47 8.04 -11.88
N LYS A 87 6.52 9.29 -11.44
CA LYS A 87 7.57 9.78 -10.52
C LYS A 87 7.53 9.11 -9.14
N LYS A 88 6.37 8.59 -8.75
CA LYS A 88 6.20 7.84 -7.49
C LYS A 88 6.22 6.33 -7.70
N THR A 89 6.15 5.86 -8.94
CA THR A 89 6.19 4.44 -9.26
C THR A 89 7.61 3.91 -9.06
N LYS A 90 7.74 2.87 -8.23
CA LYS A 90 8.99 2.19 -7.94
C LYS A 90 8.93 0.78 -8.48
N ILE A 91 10.06 0.32 -9.00
CA ILE A 91 10.21 -1.01 -9.57
C ILE A 91 11.30 -1.72 -8.79
N MET A 92 11.00 -2.92 -8.33
CA MET A 92 11.95 -3.76 -7.60
C MET A 92 11.91 -5.18 -8.14
N ALA A 93 13.08 -5.79 -8.31
CA ALA A 93 13.19 -7.19 -8.70
C ALA A 93 14.20 -7.91 -7.80
N SER A 94 13.98 -9.20 -7.59
CA SER A 94 14.89 -10.08 -6.85
C SER A 94 16.12 -10.53 -7.66
N GLY A 95 16.34 -9.93 -8.83
CA GLY A 95 17.46 -10.25 -9.74
C GLY A 95 17.87 -9.05 -10.59
N PRO A 96 18.88 -9.22 -11.45
CA PRO A 96 19.33 -8.13 -12.31
C PRO A 96 18.22 -7.78 -13.32
N ILE A 97 17.80 -6.53 -13.33
CA ILE A 97 16.91 -5.97 -14.35
C ILE A 97 17.81 -5.51 -15.49
N THR A 98 17.73 -6.18 -16.65
CA THR A 98 18.60 -5.91 -17.79
C THR A 98 18.10 -4.80 -18.72
N SER A 99 16.78 -4.60 -18.81
CA SER A 99 16.21 -3.50 -19.60
C SER A 99 14.75 -3.29 -19.18
N TRP A 100 14.46 -2.18 -18.55
CA TRP A 100 13.09 -1.81 -18.21
C TRP A 100 12.60 -0.72 -19.16
N GLN A 101 11.56 -1.02 -19.95
CA GLN A 101 10.99 -0.08 -20.92
C GLN A 101 9.82 0.74 -20.39
N ILE A 102 9.55 0.67 -19.09
CA ILE A 102 8.49 1.42 -18.44
C ILE A 102 9.12 2.55 -17.66
N ASP A 103 8.57 3.74 -17.78
CA ASP A 103 8.98 4.89 -17.00
C ASP A 103 8.72 4.62 -15.50
N GLY A 104 9.77 4.47 -14.73
CA GLY A 104 9.74 4.22 -13.29
C GLY A 104 11.16 4.19 -12.73
N GLU A 105 11.31 4.41 -11.43
CA GLU A 105 12.60 4.33 -10.76
C GLU A 105 12.84 2.90 -10.25
N THR A 106 13.92 2.27 -10.73
CA THR A 106 14.36 0.99 -10.20
C THR A 106 15.04 1.20 -8.86
N VAL A 107 14.59 0.48 -7.85
CA VAL A 107 15.08 0.60 -6.48
C VAL A 107 15.45 -0.77 -5.90
N SER A 108 16.44 -0.80 -5.01
CA SER A 108 16.82 -2.00 -4.25
C SER A 108 15.98 -2.19 -2.99
N ASP A 109 15.34 -1.13 -2.52
CA ASP A 109 14.45 -1.16 -1.39
C ASP A 109 13.39 -0.04 -1.48
N PHE A 110 12.26 -0.22 -0.81
CA PHE A 110 11.26 0.82 -0.66
C PHE A 110 10.42 0.60 0.61
N ILE A 111 9.72 1.64 1.04
CA ILE A 111 8.82 1.56 2.19
C ILE A 111 7.39 1.41 1.68
N PHE A 112 6.75 0.31 2.05
CA PHE A 112 5.35 0.03 1.78
C PHE A 112 4.58 -0.19 3.09
N LEU A 113 3.55 0.59 3.32
CA LEU A 113 2.72 0.56 4.54
C LEU A 113 3.55 0.63 5.85
N GLY A 114 4.62 1.43 5.83
CA GLY A 114 5.48 1.61 6.99
C GLY A 114 6.55 0.52 7.17
N SER A 115 6.56 -0.52 6.33
CA SER A 115 7.58 -1.58 6.35
C SER A 115 8.56 -1.42 5.20
N LYS A 116 9.85 -1.61 5.50
CA LYS A 116 10.91 -1.59 4.49
C LYS A 116 10.99 -2.97 3.83
N ILE A 117 10.80 -2.98 2.52
CA ILE A 117 10.95 -4.17 1.66
C ILE A 117 12.24 -4.03 0.86
N THR A 118 13.03 -5.09 0.79
CA THR A 118 14.32 -5.16 0.10
C THR A 118 14.28 -6.21 -1.00
N ALA A 119 15.03 -5.97 -2.08
CA ALA A 119 15.08 -6.87 -3.24
C ALA A 119 15.70 -8.25 -2.92
N ASP A 120 16.57 -8.31 -1.92
CA ASP A 120 17.18 -9.55 -1.43
C ASP A 120 16.29 -10.35 -0.47
N GLY A 121 15.14 -9.77 -0.07
CA GLY A 121 14.22 -10.40 0.88
C GLY A 121 14.71 -10.44 2.33
N ASP A 122 15.81 -9.76 2.67
CA ASP A 122 16.30 -9.72 4.05
C ASP A 122 15.45 -8.79 4.92
N CYS A 123 14.67 -9.38 5.81
CA CYS A 123 13.84 -8.67 6.78
C CYS A 123 14.57 -8.36 8.11
N SER A 124 15.84 -8.72 8.27
CA SER A 124 16.58 -8.57 9.54
C SER A 124 16.66 -7.11 9.99
N HIS A 125 16.91 -6.21 9.07
CA HIS A 125 16.95 -4.77 9.33
C HIS A 125 15.59 -4.22 9.76
N GLU A 126 14.53 -4.66 9.10
CA GLU A 126 13.16 -4.24 9.40
C GLU A 126 12.71 -4.74 10.76
N ASN A 127 13.01 -6.00 11.09
CA ASN A 127 12.71 -6.55 12.40
C ASN A 127 13.43 -5.77 13.52
N LYS A 128 14.71 -5.44 13.35
CA LYS A 128 15.47 -4.60 14.30
C LYS A 128 14.84 -3.20 14.42
N ARG A 129 14.45 -2.58 13.31
CA ARG A 129 13.82 -1.26 13.30
C ARG A 129 12.50 -1.28 14.09
N HIS A 130 11.64 -2.26 13.87
CA HIS A 130 10.37 -2.39 14.58
C HIS A 130 10.58 -2.63 16.08
N LEU A 131 11.54 -3.47 16.46
CA LEU A 131 11.89 -3.68 17.87
C LEU A 131 12.37 -2.38 18.55
N LEU A 132 13.22 -1.60 17.86
CA LEU A 132 13.69 -0.32 18.39
C LEU A 132 12.56 0.72 18.52
N LEU A 133 11.65 0.78 17.53
CA LEU A 133 10.48 1.65 17.60
C LEU A 133 9.55 1.25 18.75
N GLY A 134 9.25 -0.03 18.88
CA GLY A 134 8.45 -0.55 20.00
C GLY A 134 9.07 -0.22 21.36
N ARG A 135 10.39 -0.45 21.52
CA ARG A 135 11.13 -0.08 22.73
C ARG A 135 11.04 1.43 23.02
N LYS A 136 11.21 2.28 22.00
CA LYS A 136 11.10 3.74 22.14
C LYS A 136 9.71 4.16 22.61
N VAL A 137 8.65 3.59 22.05
CA VAL A 137 7.26 3.87 22.46
C VAL A 137 7.06 3.45 23.92
N MET A 138 7.48 2.25 24.29
CA MET A 138 7.38 1.76 25.67
C MET A 138 8.13 2.65 26.66
N MET A 139 9.34 3.09 26.32
CA MET A 139 10.11 4.00 27.16
C MET A 139 9.45 5.37 27.32
N ASN A 140 8.84 5.90 26.26
CA ASN A 140 8.12 7.17 26.32
C ASN A 140 6.85 7.10 27.17
N GLN A 141 6.26 5.91 27.31
CA GLN A 141 5.05 5.66 28.12
C GLN A 141 5.37 5.13 29.51
N ASP A 142 6.64 4.99 29.88
CA ASP A 142 7.08 4.38 31.15
C ASP A 142 6.48 5.09 32.38
N SER A 143 6.37 6.42 32.35
CA SER A 143 5.73 7.20 33.42
C SER A 143 4.23 6.88 33.58
N VAL A 144 3.53 6.63 32.45
CA VAL A 144 2.11 6.27 32.45
C VAL A 144 1.92 4.83 32.90
N LEU A 145 2.74 3.92 32.36
CA LEU A 145 2.69 2.48 32.68
C LEU A 145 3.07 2.17 34.13
N LYS A 146 3.91 2.99 34.75
CA LYS A 146 4.31 2.88 36.17
C LYS A 146 3.44 3.67 37.11
N SER A 147 2.49 4.48 36.60
CA SER A 147 1.56 5.22 37.46
C SER A 147 0.60 4.27 38.18
N ARG A 148 0.56 4.37 39.51
CA ARG A 148 -0.37 3.61 40.35
C ARG A 148 -1.81 4.14 40.27
N ASP A 149 -2.01 5.30 39.68
CA ASP A 149 -3.33 5.95 39.58
C ASP A 149 -4.12 5.44 38.36
N ILE A 150 -3.48 4.65 37.47
CA ILE A 150 -4.13 4.04 36.33
C ILE A 150 -4.51 2.60 36.65
N THR A 151 -5.79 2.40 36.98
CA THR A 151 -6.34 1.06 37.16
C THR A 151 -6.68 0.49 35.78
N LEU A 152 -5.91 -0.51 35.32
CA LEU A 152 -6.29 -1.29 34.15
C LEU A 152 -7.46 -2.19 34.51
N LEU A 153 -8.64 -1.89 34.01
CA LEU A 153 -9.80 -2.80 34.02
C LEU A 153 -9.48 -3.94 33.01
N ILE A 154 -8.89 -5.01 33.52
CA ILE A 154 -8.76 -6.24 32.74
C ILE A 154 -10.06 -7.03 32.96
N GLU A 155 -11.01 -6.91 32.06
CA GLU A 155 -12.11 -7.88 31.96
C GLU A 155 -11.57 -9.19 31.39
N VAL A 156 -11.31 -10.14 32.27
CA VAL A 156 -11.03 -11.52 31.86
C VAL A 156 -12.40 -12.17 31.63
N HIS A 157 -12.83 -12.25 30.38
CA HIS A 157 -13.90 -13.16 29.98
C HIS A 157 -13.36 -14.59 30.13
N ARG A 158 -13.83 -15.30 31.14
CA ARG A 158 -13.66 -16.75 31.23
C ARG A 158 -14.87 -17.37 30.53
N ASP A 159 -14.62 -17.93 29.36
CA ASP A 159 -15.51 -18.95 28.79
C ASP A 159 -15.30 -20.29 29.47
#